data_0fda0ced7a5458c49d6741e49c7f2f04
#
_entry.id   0fda0ced7a5458c49d6741e49c7f2f04
#
_cell.length_a   1.000
_cell.length_b   1.000
_cell.length_c   1.000
_cell.angle_alpha   90.00
_cell.angle_beta   90.00
_cell.angle_gamma   90.00
#
_symmetry.space_group_name_H-M   'P 1'
#
loop_
_entity.id
_entity.type
_entity.pdbx_description
1 polymer ?
#
loop_
_entity_poly.entity_id
_entity_poly.type
_entity_poly.pdbx_seq_one_letter_code
_entity_poly.pdbx_strand_id
1 'polypeptide(L)'
;MSIKDQYRIIEFGEYGDERGNLVVAECGGVDVPFTVKRVFYIYGSDDSVIRGRHANRKTEFVLINVSGSSKVRIDNGFEYDIVELDRPRMGLYLPTMLWKDMYDFSRDSVLLVLASEHYDGNEY
;
A
#
# COMPACT_ATOMS: atom_id res chain seq x y z
N MET A 1 21.22 6.15 0.03
CA MET A 1 20.34 5.22 0.77
C MET A 1 19.75 4.19 -0.19
N SER A 2 19.78 2.93 0.20
CA SER A 2 19.17 1.88 -0.61
C SER A 2 17.65 2.03 -0.60
N ILE A 3 17.00 1.72 -1.74
CA ILE A 3 15.54 1.75 -1.85
C ILE A 3 14.91 0.83 -0.79
N LYS A 4 15.55 -0.28 -0.45
CA LYS A 4 15.04 -1.23 0.55
C LYS A 4 14.97 -0.64 1.96
N ASP A 5 15.72 0.42 2.24
CA ASP A 5 15.69 1.11 3.52
C ASP A 5 14.63 2.21 3.56
N GLN A 6 14.03 2.55 2.42
CA GLN A 6 13.09 3.65 2.31
C GLN A 6 11.64 3.21 2.49
N TYR A 7 11.29 2.01 2.07
CA TYR A 7 9.97 1.45 2.30
C TYR A 7 10.03 0.34 3.36
N ARG A 8 8.88 -0.09 3.83
CA ARG A 8 8.84 -1.13 4.86
C ARG A 8 7.66 -2.06 4.62
N ILE A 9 7.90 -3.36 4.79
CA ILE A 9 6.86 -4.37 4.82
C ILE A 9 6.37 -4.51 6.25
N ILE A 10 5.06 -4.45 6.44
CA ILE A 10 4.42 -4.57 7.75
C ILE A 10 3.69 -5.91 7.81
N GLU A 11 3.89 -6.67 8.87
CA GLU A 11 3.13 -7.87 9.17
C GLU A 11 2.09 -7.52 10.23
N PHE A 12 0.81 -7.54 9.84
CA PHE A 12 -0.28 -7.28 10.78
C PHE A 12 -0.63 -8.53 11.56
N GLY A 13 -1.19 -8.36 12.76
CA GLY A 13 -1.72 -9.47 13.53
C GLY A 13 -2.91 -10.12 12.82
N GLU A 14 -2.87 -11.43 12.71
CA GLU A 14 -3.96 -12.21 12.08
C GLU A 14 -4.44 -13.28 13.06
N TYR A 15 -5.76 -13.36 13.24
CA TYR A 15 -6.41 -14.27 14.18
C TYR A 15 -7.50 -15.03 13.45
N GLY A 16 -7.52 -16.34 13.56
CA GLY A 16 -8.48 -17.19 12.84
C GLY A 16 -9.10 -18.25 13.68
N ASP A 17 -10.32 -18.62 13.36
CA ASP A 17 -11.04 -19.76 13.89
C ASP A 17 -12.00 -20.28 12.81
N GLU A 18 -12.97 -21.12 13.19
CA GLU A 18 -13.92 -21.69 12.23
C GLU A 18 -14.84 -20.63 11.58
N ARG A 19 -14.89 -19.42 12.12
CA ARG A 19 -15.67 -18.32 11.54
C ARG A 19 -14.90 -17.54 10.48
N GLY A 20 -13.60 -17.79 10.31
CA GLY A 20 -12.73 -17.09 9.37
C GLY A 20 -11.56 -16.41 10.04
N ASN A 21 -10.94 -15.49 9.30
CA ASN A 21 -9.74 -14.79 9.75
C ASN A 21 -10.01 -13.30 9.97
N LEU A 22 -9.35 -12.74 10.98
CA LEU A 22 -9.42 -11.33 11.33
C LEU A 22 -8.00 -10.75 11.30
N VAL A 23 -7.81 -9.67 10.55
CA VAL A 23 -6.54 -8.95 10.50
C VAL A 23 -6.73 -7.58 11.17
N VAL A 24 -5.80 -7.21 12.05
CA VAL A 24 -5.85 -5.95 12.78
C VAL A 24 -4.67 -5.07 12.37
N ALA A 25 -4.98 -3.84 11.95
CA ALA A 25 -3.98 -2.82 11.65
C ALA A 25 -4.15 -1.68 12.66
N GLU A 26 -3.25 -1.62 13.63
CA GLU A 26 -3.24 -0.54 14.63
C GLU A 26 -2.60 0.70 14.02
N CYS A 27 -3.33 1.79 13.99
CA CYS A 27 -2.87 3.04 13.36
C CYS A 27 -2.37 4.03 14.42
N GLY A 28 -1.59 5.02 13.97
CA GLY A 28 -1.09 6.07 14.84
C GLY A 28 0.26 5.76 15.48
N GLY A 29 1.06 4.89 14.87
CA GLY A 29 2.43 4.65 15.30
C GLY A 29 2.72 3.23 15.77
N VAL A 30 1.74 2.33 15.84
CA VAL A 30 1.98 0.93 16.23
C VAL A 30 2.36 0.13 14.99
N ASP A 31 1.38 -0.20 14.13
CA ASP A 31 1.64 -0.89 12.86
C ASP A 31 1.77 0.13 11.74
N VAL A 32 0.74 0.95 11.59
CA VAL A 32 0.71 2.05 10.62
C VAL A 32 1.32 3.27 11.29
N PRO A 33 2.46 3.80 10.78
CA PRO A 33 3.26 4.79 11.51
C PRO A 33 2.73 6.23 11.40
N PHE A 34 1.44 6.41 11.16
CA PHE A 34 0.83 7.73 11.05
C PHE A 34 -0.64 7.67 11.44
N THR A 35 -1.23 8.83 11.70
CA THR A 35 -2.67 8.97 11.88
C THR A 35 -3.34 8.90 10.52
N VAL A 36 -4.28 7.97 10.35
CA VAL A 36 -4.98 7.79 9.08
C VAL A 36 -6.06 8.86 8.94
N LYS A 37 -5.98 9.66 7.90
CA LYS A 37 -6.97 10.70 7.60
C LYS A 37 -7.84 10.35 6.41
N ARG A 38 -7.41 9.42 5.57
CA ARG A 38 -8.14 9.04 4.36
C ARG A 38 -7.94 7.56 4.09
N VAL A 39 -9.01 6.89 3.69
CA VAL A 39 -8.97 5.50 3.23
C VAL A 39 -9.58 5.48 1.84
N PHE A 40 -8.92 4.81 0.92
CA PHE A 40 -9.51 4.53 -0.39
C PHE A 40 -9.12 3.12 -0.82
N TYR A 41 -9.84 2.59 -1.79
CA TYR A 41 -9.56 1.23 -2.26
C TYR A 41 -9.86 1.11 -3.75
N ILE A 42 -9.10 0.25 -4.39
CA ILE A 42 -9.12 0.03 -5.84
C ILE A 42 -9.58 -1.39 -6.09
N TYR A 43 -10.62 -1.54 -6.89
CA TYR A 43 -11.12 -2.85 -7.31
C TYR A 43 -11.62 -2.78 -8.74
N GLY A 44 -11.80 -3.94 -9.36
CA GLY A 44 -12.29 -3.99 -10.73
C GLY A 44 -11.25 -3.64 -11.79
N SER A 45 -9.99 -3.45 -11.40
CA SER A 45 -8.89 -3.26 -12.34
C SER A 45 -8.40 -4.62 -12.82
N ASP A 46 -8.04 -4.72 -14.10
CA ASP A 46 -7.44 -5.93 -14.63
C ASP A 46 -5.91 -5.80 -14.73
N ASP A 47 -5.25 -6.83 -15.27
CA ASP A 47 -3.80 -6.88 -15.35
C ASP A 47 -3.18 -5.92 -16.36
N SER A 48 -4.01 -5.24 -17.17
CA SER A 48 -3.53 -4.25 -18.14
C SER A 48 -3.46 -2.84 -17.57
N VAL A 49 -4.05 -2.61 -16.39
CA VAL A 49 -4.18 -1.27 -15.79
C VAL A 49 -2.96 -0.95 -14.94
N ILE A 50 -2.42 0.26 -15.09
CA ILE A 50 -1.40 0.82 -14.23
C ILE A 50 -1.98 2.06 -13.57
N ARG A 51 -1.96 2.08 -12.24
CA ARG A 51 -2.46 3.21 -11.45
C ARG A 51 -1.33 3.83 -10.64
N GLY A 52 -1.60 5.01 -10.08
CA GLY A 52 -0.62 5.76 -9.34
C GLY A 52 0.21 6.61 -10.27
N ARG A 53 1.42 6.17 -10.61
CA ARG A 53 2.34 6.83 -11.53
C ARG A 53 2.70 8.23 -11.05
N HIS A 54 2.92 8.36 -9.75
CA HIS A 54 3.31 9.64 -9.16
C HIS A 54 3.99 9.43 -7.80
N ALA A 55 4.61 10.48 -7.30
CA ALA A 55 5.16 10.56 -5.96
C ALA A 55 4.43 11.66 -5.19
N ASN A 56 4.24 11.46 -3.90
CA ASN A 56 3.57 12.41 -3.03
C ASN A 56 4.56 13.17 -2.17
N ARG A 57 4.36 14.47 -2.01
CA ARG A 57 5.28 15.33 -1.23
C ARG A 57 4.99 15.28 0.26
N LYS A 58 3.76 15.08 0.66
CA LYS A 58 3.32 15.16 2.06
C LYS A 58 2.70 13.86 2.56
N THR A 59 2.05 13.11 1.69
CA THR A 59 1.26 11.95 2.09
C THR A 59 2.12 10.71 2.18
N GLU A 60 2.00 10.03 3.31
CA GLU A 60 2.50 8.67 3.51
C GLU A 60 1.35 7.69 3.27
N PHE A 61 1.68 6.48 2.86
CA PHE A 61 0.67 5.47 2.54
C PHE A 61 1.02 4.13 3.15
N VAL A 62 -0.02 3.35 3.45
CA VAL A 62 0.09 1.90 3.66
C VAL A 62 -0.88 1.22 2.72
N LEU A 63 -0.37 0.30 1.91
CA LEU A 63 -1.12 -0.44 0.90
C LEU A 63 -1.32 -1.88 1.36
N ILE A 64 -2.55 -2.38 1.25
CA ILE A 64 -2.91 -3.73 1.69
C ILE A 64 -3.83 -4.36 0.65
N ASN A 65 -3.45 -5.52 0.08
CA ASN A 65 -4.39 -6.30 -0.73
C ASN A 65 -5.26 -7.13 0.20
N VAL A 66 -6.45 -6.64 0.48
CA VAL A 66 -7.40 -7.35 1.34
C VAL A 66 -8.06 -8.52 0.62
N SER A 67 -7.98 -8.54 -0.70
CA SER A 67 -8.39 -9.66 -1.55
C SER A 67 -7.49 -9.71 -2.77
N GLY A 68 -7.11 -10.91 -3.19
CA GLY A 68 -6.29 -11.09 -4.39
C GLY A 68 -4.88 -10.55 -4.24
N SER A 69 -4.31 -10.11 -5.36
CA SER A 69 -2.93 -9.65 -5.42
C SER A 69 -2.74 -8.49 -6.39
N SER A 70 -1.65 -7.75 -6.18
CA SER A 70 -1.17 -6.74 -7.09
C SER A 70 0.33 -6.55 -6.88
N LYS A 71 0.96 -5.79 -7.76
CA LYS A 71 2.37 -5.43 -7.65
C LYS A 71 2.51 -3.93 -7.51
N VAL A 72 3.49 -3.51 -6.74
CA VAL A 72 3.84 -2.10 -6.57
C VAL A 72 5.30 -1.93 -6.96
N ARG A 73 5.56 -1.12 -7.98
CA ARG A 73 6.90 -0.73 -8.34
C ARG A 73 7.20 0.59 -7.66
N ILE A 74 8.27 0.60 -6.87
CA ILE A 74 8.69 1.74 -6.05
C ILE A 74 10.00 2.26 -6.64
N ASP A 75 10.11 3.59 -6.85
CA ASP A 75 11.25 4.18 -7.52
C ASP A 75 11.66 5.46 -6.77
N ASN A 76 12.95 5.57 -6.43
CA ASN A 76 13.49 6.76 -5.75
C ASN A 76 14.26 7.70 -6.70
N GLY A 77 14.24 7.41 -7.99
CA GLY A 77 14.97 8.19 -9.00
C GLY A 77 16.36 7.62 -9.32
N PHE A 78 16.88 6.72 -8.52
CA PHE A 78 18.20 6.10 -8.70
C PHE A 78 18.10 4.58 -8.86
N GLU A 79 17.19 3.97 -8.13
CA GLU A 79 16.93 2.53 -8.21
C GLU A 79 15.45 2.28 -7.97
N TYR A 80 15.00 1.06 -8.26
CA TYR A 80 13.62 0.69 -8.03
C TYR A 80 13.54 -0.70 -7.41
N ASP A 81 12.38 -1.00 -6.86
CA ASP A 81 12.06 -2.32 -6.33
C ASP A 81 10.60 -2.65 -6.66
N ILE A 82 10.29 -3.93 -6.70
CA ILE A 82 8.94 -4.40 -6.95
C ILE A 82 8.50 -5.26 -5.77
N VAL A 83 7.37 -4.90 -5.18
CA VAL A 83 6.78 -5.63 -4.05
C VAL A 83 5.47 -6.24 -4.52
N GLU A 84 5.29 -7.54 -4.32
CA GLU A 84 4.02 -8.21 -4.56
C GLU A 84 3.21 -8.22 -3.27
N LEU A 85 1.98 -7.70 -3.36
CA LEU A 85 1.01 -7.73 -2.27
C LEU A 85 0.03 -8.85 -2.58
N ASP A 86 0.11 -9.94 -1.83
CA ASP A 86 -0.64 -11.16 -2.15
C ASP A 86 -1.44 -11.74 -0.97
N ARG A 87 -1.49 -11.03 0.17
CA ARG A 87 -2.21 -11.53 1.34
C ARG A 87 -2.66 -10.40 2.27
N PRO A 88 -3.79 -10.57 2.96
CA PRO A 88 -4.38 -9.49 3.77
C PRO A 88 -3.54 -9.02 4.95
N ARG A 89 -2.71 -9.88 5.53
CA ARG A 89 -1.92 -9.52 6.72
C ARG A 89 -0.65 -8.74 6.39
N MET A 90 -0.38 -8.49 5.11
CA MET A 90 0.81 -7.80 4.66
C MET A 90 0.47 -6.38 4.26
N GLY A 91 1.19 -5.40 4.81
CA GLY A 91 1.09 -4.01 4.41
C GLY A 91 2.40 -3.50 3.84
N LEU A 92 2.31 -2.57 2.91
CA LEU A 92 3.47 -1.88 2.35
C LEU A 92 3.41 -0.42 2.76
N TYR A 93 4.38 0.01 3.59
CA TYR A 93 4.51 1.40 3.97
C TYR A 93 5.38 2.15 2.97
N LEU A 94 4.86 3.25 2.45
CA LEU A 94 5.56 4.14 1.53
C LEU A 94 5.65 5.53 2.15
N PRO A 95 6.86 6.02 2.44
CA PRO A 95 7.05 7.39 2.89
C PRO A 95 6.81 8.37 1.74
N THR A 96 6.95 9.67 2.03
CA THR A 96 6.84 10.71 1.02
C THR A 96 7.96 10.59 -0.02
N MET A 97 7.73 11.14 -1.20
CA MET A 97 8.73 11.32 -2.26
C MET A 97 9.18 10.04 -2.97
N LEU A 98 8.51 8.93 -2.78
CA LEU A 98 8.74 7.73 -3.57
C LEU A 98 7.71 7.64 -4.68
N TRP A 99 8.19 7.47 -5.91
CA TRP A 99 7.34 7.18 -7.06
C TRP A 99 6.78 5.77 -6.93
N LYS A 100 5.50 5.59 -7.25
CA LYS A 100 4.88 4.28 -7.20
C LYS A 100 3.99 4.03 -8.42
N ASP A 101 4.08 2.82 -8.94
CA ASP A 101 3.14 2.27 -9.90
C ASP A 101 2.47 1.06 -9.27
N MET A 102 1.15 0.99 -9.36
CA MET A 102 0.36 -0.15 -8.91
C MET A 102 -0.20 -0.84 -10.14
N TYR A 103 0.08 -2.13 -10.29
CA TYR A 103 -0.23 -2.84 -11.52
C TYR A 103 -0.36 -4.34 -11.30
N ASP A 104 -0.60 -5.07 -12.38
CA ASP A 104 -0.76 -6.54 -12.36
C ASP A 104 -1.78 -6.99 -11.31
N PHE A 105 -2.95 -6.34 -11.34
CA PHE A 105 -4.04 -6.66 -10.43
C PHE A 105 -4.66 -8.02 -10.80
N SER A 106 -4.80 -8.90 -9.82
CA SER A 106 -5.56 -10.13 -10.01
C SER A 106 -7.04 -9.77 -10.20
N ARG A 107 -7.80 -10.72 -10.75
CA ARG A 107 -9.23 -10.50 -11.06
C ARG A 107 -10.03 -10.13 -9.81
N ASP A 108 -9.68 -10.73 -8.68
CA ASP A 108 -10.36 -10.54 -7.40
C ASP A 108 -9.66 -9.50 -6.53
N SER A 109 -8.73 -8.73 -7.08
CA SER A 109 -7.94 -7.78 -6.30
C SER A 109 -8.79 -6.66 -5.72
N VAL A 110 -8.63 -6.45 -4.42
CA VAL A 110 -9.08 -5.24 -3.72
C VAL A 110 -7.87 -4.69 -2.97
N LEU A 111 -7.37 -3.57 -3.44
CA LEU A 111 -6.21 -2.89 -2.85
C LEU A 111 -6.70 -1.74 -1.97
N LEU A 112 -6.55 -1.90 -0.67
CA LEU A 112 -6.92 -0.89 0.32
C LEU A 112 -5.71 0.00 0.58
N VAL A 113 -5.92 1.32 0.60
CA VAL A 113 -4.86 2.28 0.86
C VAL A 113 -5.24 3.18 2.02
N LEU A 114 -4.37 3.22 3.02
CA LEU A 114 -4.47 4.12 4.17
C LEU A 114 -3.54 5.30 3.91
N ALA A 115 -4.03 6.52 4.08
CA ALA A 115 -3.27 7.73 3.78
C ALA A 115 -3.20 8.66 4.98
N SER A 116 -2.04 9.30 5.15
CA SER A 116 -1.79 10.22 6.27
C SER A 116 -2.43 11.58 6.10
N GLU A 117 -2.86 11.94 4.89
CA GLU A 117 -3.42 13.25 4.59
C GLU A 117 -4.72 13.12 3.81
N HIS A 118 -5.55 14.16 3.89
CA HIS A 118 -6.70 14.30 3.01
C HIS A 118 -6.24 14.54 1.58
N TYR A 119 -7.09 14.27 0.61
CA TYR A 119 -6.75 14.46 -0.79
C TYR A 119 -6.42 15.93 -1.08
N ASP A 120 -5.30 16.13 -1.79
CA ASP A 120 -4.84 17.44 -2.24
C ASP A 120 -4.21 17.26 -3.64
N GLY A 121 -4.89 17.78 -4.67
CA GLY A 121 -4.44 17.65 -6.05
C GLY A 121 -3.16 18.41 -6.36
N ASN A 122 -2.71 19.31 -5.48
CA ASN A 122 -1.49 20.09 -5.67
C ASN A 122 -0.24 19.40 -5.09
N GLU A 123 -0.41 18.24 -4.52
CA GLU A 123 0.65 17.53 -3.81
C GLU A 123 1.64 16.81 -4.73
N TYR A 124 1.22 16.50 -5.94
CA TYR A 124 1.98 15.67 -6.88
C TYR A 124 3.06 16.43 -7.64
#